data_79ac792a7d3f232d25bd3cffb56741bc
#
_entry.id   79ac792a7d3f232d25bd3cffb56741bc
#
_cell.length_a   1.000
_cell.length_b   1.000
_cell.length_c   1.000
_cell.angle_alpha   90.00
_cell.angle_beta   90.00
_cell.angle_gamma   90.00
#
_symmetry.space_group_name_H-M   'P 1'
#
loop_
_entity.id
_entity.type
_entity.pdbx_description
1 polymer ?
#
loop_
_entity_poly.entity_id
_entity_poly.type
_entity_poly.pdbx_seq_one_letter_code
_entity_poly.pdbx_strand_id
1 'polypeptide(L)'
;MSRNRTLIAYATHGGTTEDYAKAIASVLTDEFKMQVDLVNLRKDHNPNLTPYRNVIIGTGIQKFRMYEEVAEFLEKTNFGDGKVVIFLSSLMPRDEVIKRYINVIIKKNPKLKPLAVEVLGGRMKVLGRTITDKTDIEKSEAWARKIAEQFHVS
;
A
#
# COMPACT_ATOMS: atom_id res chain seq x y z
N MET A 1 -8.20 17.88 -17.96
CA MET A 1 -7.06 17.00 -17.83
C MET A 1 -7.41 15.78 -17.03
N SER A 2 -7.15 14.65 -17.55
CA SER A 2 -7.57 13.42 -16.92
C SER A 2 -6.76 13.08 -15.69
N ARG A 3 -7.44 12.60 -14.66
CA ARG A 3 -6.84 12.06 -13.45
C ARG A 3 -6.56 10.57 -13.65
N ASN A 4 -5.78 10.24 -14.69
CA ASN A 4 -5.53 8.84 -15.07
C ASN A 4 -4.25 8.27 -14.47
N ARG A 5 -3.66 8.98 -13.53
CA ARG A 5 -2.43 8.55 -12.89
C ARG A 5 -2.72 7.76 -11.63
N THR A 6 -1.79 6.90 -11.28
CA THR A 6 -1.84 6.10 -10.06
C THR A 6 -0.68 6.52 -9.16
N LEU A 7 -0.98 6.74 -7.89
CA LEU A 7 0.03 7.01 -6.88
C LEU A 7 0.20 5.78 -6.01
N ILE A 8 1.44 5.38 -5.76
CA ILE A 8 1.75 4.41 -4.72
C ILE A 8 2.41 5.18 -3.57
N ALA A 9 1.67 5.37 -2.49
CA ALA A 9 2.13 6.05 -1.29
C ALA A 9 2.48 5.00 -0.25
N TYR A 10 3.72 4.99 0.23
CA TYR A 10 4.17 3.95 1.14
C TYR A 10 5.10 4.51 2.19
N ALA A 11 5.30 3.74 3.26
CA ALA A 11 6.36 3.96 4.22
C ALA A 11 7.04 2.64 4.51
N THR A 12 8.34 2.69 4.75
CA THR A 12 9.12 1.49 5.02
C THR A 12 10.23 1.81 6.02
N HIS A 13 10.53 0.84 6.88
CA HIS A 13 11.66 0.91 7.80
C HIS A 13 12.70 -0.17 7.50
N GLY A 14 12.28 -1.28 6.89
CA GLY A 14 13.18 -2.38 6.55
C GLY A 14 13.36 -2.63 5.05
N GLY A 15 12.70 -1.83 4.21
CA GLY A 15 12.81 -1.94 2.76
C GLY A 15 11.81 -2.87 2.09
N THR A 16 11.15 -3.76 2.83
CA THR A 16 10.23 -4.74 2.24
C THR A 16 9.03 -4.09 1.56
N THR A 17 8.41 -3.10 2.24
CA THR A 17 7.27 -2.38 1.68
C THR A 17 7.67 -1.66 0.39
N GLU A 18 8.87 -1.07 0.36
CA GLU A 18 9.37 -0.40 -0.83
C GLU A 18 9.60 -1.39 -1.97
N ASP A 19 10.15 -2.56 -1.67
CA ASP A 19 10.35 -3.60 -2.69
C ASP A 19 9.02 -4.01 -3.32
N TYR A 20 7.97 -4.17 -2.52
CA TYR A 20 6.64 -4.46 -3.03
C TYR A 20 6.09 -3.29 -3.86
N ALA A 21 6.27 -2.06 -3.37
CA ALA A 21 5.78 -0.88 -4.09
C ALA A 21 6.41 -0.79 -5.48
N LYS A 22 7.72 -1.04 -5.57
CA LYS A 22 8.43 -1.02 -6.86
C LYS A 22 7.99 -2.15 -7.78
N ALA A 23 7.77 -3.35 -7.25
CA ALA A 23 7.30 -4.48 -8.04
C ALA A 23 5.89 -4.21 -8.59
N ILE A 24 5.00 -3.69 -7.76
CA ILE A 24 3.66 -3.31 -8.19
C ILE A 24 3.71 -2.23 -9.27
N ALA A 25 4.53 -1.20 -9.06
CA ALA A 25 4.70 -0.13 -10.04
C ALA A 25 5.17 -0.65 -11.39
N SER A 26 6.13 -1.58 -11.38
CA SER A 26 6.65 -2.16 -12.62
C SER A 26 5.58 -2.92 -13.40
N VAL A 27 4.77 -3.71 -12.72
CA VAL A 27 3.68 -4.44 -13.37
C VAL A 27 2.68 -3.47 -14.00
N LEU A 28 2.25 -2.46 -13.24
CA LEU A 28 1.26 -1.50 -13.72
C LEU A 28 1.79 -0.70 -14.91
N THR A 29 3.06 -0.31 -14.86
CA THR A 29 3.69 0.46 -15.93
C THR A 29 3.95 -0.40 -17.17
N ASP A 30 4.58 -1.56 -16.99
CA ASP A 30 5.08 -2.36 -18.12
C ASP A 30 3.98 -3.18 -18.77
N GLU A 31 3.07 -3.76 -17.99
CA GLU A 31 2.04 -4.63 -18.53
C GLU A 31 0.74 -3.89 -18.87
N PHE A 32 0.41 -2.84 -18.13
CA PHE A 32 -0.86 -2.13 -18.28
C PHE A 32 -0.71 -0.70 -18.81
N LYS A 33 0.52 -0.25 -19.05
CA LYS A 33 0.82 1.07 -19.60
C LYS A 33 0.25 2.22 -18.77
N MET A 34 0.17 2.04 -17.46
CA MET A 34 -0.32 3.06 -16.55
C MET A 34 0.80 4.03 -16.19
N GLN A 35 0.43 5.27 -15.89
CA GLN A 35 1.37 6.24 -15.32
C GLN A 35 1.34 6.10 -13.81
N VAL A 36 2.47 5.72 -13.23
CA VAL A 36 2.57 5.42 -11.81
C VAL A 36 3.68 6.25 -11.18
N ASP A 37 3.35 6.95 -10.12
CA ASP A 37 4.33 7.66 -9.30
C ASP A 37 4.42 6.98 -7.93
N LEU A 38 5.62 6.99 -7.35
CA LEU A 38 5.86 6.48 -6.01
C LEU A 38 6.21 7.64 -5.08
N VAL A 39 5.64 7.62 -3.88
CA VAL A 39 6.01 8.58 -2.84
C VAL A 39 6.26 7.85 -1.53
N ASN A 40 7.37 8.18 -0.89
CA ASN A 40 7.66 7.68 0.45
C ASN A 40 7.10 8.68 1.46
N LEU A 41 6.09 8.27 2.20
CA LEU A 41 5.40 9.13 3.16
C LEU A 41 6.29 9.60 4.31
N ARG A 42 7.42 8.96 4.52
CA ARG A 42 8.41 9.43 5.50
C ARG A 42 9.13 10.68 5.02
N LYS A 43 9.19 10.89 3.71
CA LYS A 43 9.83 12.06 3.10
C LYS A 43 8.83 13.13 2.71
N ASP A 44 7.65 12.74 2.26
CA ASP A 44 6.56 13.61 1.92
C ASP A 44 5.31 13.13 2.63
N HIS A 45 4.97 13.76 3.75
CA HIS A 45 3.87 13.34 4.62
C HIS A 45 2.49 13.64 4.06
N ASN A 46 2.40 14.54 3.09
CA ASN A 46 1.11 15.01 2.60
C ASN A 46 1.16 15.27 1.09
N PRO A 47 1.30 14.20 0.28
CA PRO A 47 1.36 14.39 -1.17
C PRO A 47 0.05 14.93 -1.73
N ASN A 48 0.15 15.71 -2.81
CA ASN A 48 -1.01 16.22 -3.51
C ASN A 48 -1.68 15.10 -4.31
N LEU A 49 -2.92 14.76 -3.97
CA LEU A 49 -3.65 13.66 -4.60
C LEU A 49 -4.44 14.07 -5.85
N THR A 50 -4.49 15.37 -6.15
CA THR A 50 -5.30 15.88 -7.26
C THR A 50 -5.04 15.19 -8.61
N PRO A 51 -3.78 14.88 -9.00
CA PRO A 51 -3.53 14.24 -10.29
C PRO A 51 -3.92 12.77 -10.35
N TYR A 52 -4.28 12.15 -9.23
CA TYR A 52 -4.39 10.69 -9.15
C TYR A 52 -5.83 10.24 -9.04
N ARG A 53 -6.20 9.32 -9.93
CA ARG A 53 -7.49 8.64 -9.87
C ARG A 53 -7.43 7.41 -8.96
N ASN A 54 -6.26 6.77 -8.92
CA ASN A 54 -6.04 5.57 -8.13
C ASN A 54 -4.93 5.81 -7.13
N VAL A 55 -5.12 5.36 -5.90
CA VAL A 55 -4.10 5.46 -4.85
C VAL A 55 -3.89 4.08 -4.24
N ILE A 56 -2.65 3.63 -4.28
CA ILE A 56 -2.22 2.39 -3.65
C ILE A 56 -1.43 2.79 -2.43
N ILE A 57 -1.80 2.26 -1.27
CA ILE A 57 -1.15 2.61 -0.01
C ILE A 57 -0.47 1.39 0.54
N GLY A 58 0.83 1.50 0.84
CA GLY A 58 1.63 0.41 1.37
C GLY A 58 2.25 0.73 2.71
N THR A 59 2.17 -0.20 3.64
CA THR A 59 2.79 -0.07 4.95
C THR A 59 3.30 -1.42 5.43
N GLY A 60 4.25 -1.38 6.35
CA GLY A 60 4.63 -2.54 7.13
C GLY A 60 3.99 -2.50 8.51
N ILE A 61 4.07 -3.62 9.20
CA ILE A 61 3.68 -3.73 10.60
C ILE A 61 4.97 -4.01 11.37
N GLN A 62 5.30 -3.16 12.32
CA GLN A 62 6.48 -3.30 13.15
C GLN A 62 6.11 -3.13 14.61
N LYS A 63 6.55 -4.05 15.47
CA LYS A 63 6.24 -4.03 16.90
C LYS A 63 4.74 -3.91 17.15
N PHE A 64 3.94 -4.67 16.38
CA PHE A 64 2.48 -4.68 16.45
C PHE A 64 1.83 -3.33 16.14
N ARG A 65 2.51 -2.48 15.38
CA ARG A 65 1.98 -1.18 14.96
C ARG A 65 2.15 -0.95 13.47
N MET A 66 1.14 -0.36 12.85
CA MET A 66 1.26 0.20 11.52
C MET A 66 2.19 1.43 11.60
N TYR A 67 2.96 1.67 10.54
CA TYR A 67 3.83 2.84 10.51
C TYR A 67 2.98 4.10 10.64
N GLU A 68 3.42 4.99 11.54
CA GLU A 68 2.65 6.19 11.91
C GLU A 68 2.35 7.09 10.71
N GLU A 69 3.31 7.25 9.82
CA GLU A 69 3.13 8.09 8.63
C GLU A 69 1.97 7.62 7.77
N VAL A 70 1.81 6.29 7.65
CA VAL A 70 0.71 5.71 6.87
C VAL A 70 -0.60 5.79 7.64
N ALA A 71 -0.58 5.49 8.94
CA ALA A 71 -1.77 5.56 9.76
C ALA A 71 -2.37 6.97 9.74
N GLU A 72 -1.54 7.99 9.89
CA GLU A 72 -1.99 9.38 9.80
C GLU A 72 -2.54 9.71 8.42
N PHE A 73 -1.85 9.27 7.38
CA PHE A 73 -2.29 9.52 6.01
C PHE A 73 -3.67 8.90 5.77
N LEU A 74 -3.88 7.67 6.20
CA LEU A 74 -5.16 6.98 6.05
C LEU A 74 -6.27 7.63 6.88
N GLU A 75 -5.96 8.06 8.11
CA GLU A 75 -6.95 8.66 9.00
C GLU A 75 -7.40 10.06 8.57
N LYS A 76 -6.49 10.85 8.02
CA LYS A 76 -6.73 12.28 7.78
C LYS A 76 -7.01 12.65 6.33
N THR A 77 -6.75 11.75 5.40
CA THR A 77 -6.89 12.06 3.98
C THR A 77 -8.31 11.83 3.51
N ASN A 78 -8.82 12.80 2.76
CA ASN A 78 -10.06 12.63 2.01
C ASN A 78 -9.71 12.21 0.59
N PHE A 79 -10.00 10.96 0.25
CA PHE A 79 -9.65 10.41 -1.07
C PHE A 79 -10.70 10.76 -2.13
N GLY A 80 -11.80 11.41 -1.74
CA GLY A 80 -12.85 11.80 -2.68
C GLY A 80 -13.45 10.59 -3.39
N ASP A 81 -13.56 10.68 -4.70
CA ASP A 81 -14.06 9.59 -5.55
C ASP A 81 -12.93 8.71 -6.10
N GLY A 82 -11.71 8.93 -5.65
CA GLY A 82 -10.57 8.12 -6.06
C GLY A 82 -10.69 6.67 -5.59
N LYS A 83 -10.13 5.77 -6.38
CA LYS A 83 -10.07 4.36 -6.00
C LYS A 83 -8.86 4.13 -5.11
N VAL A 84 -9.06 3.42 -4.01
CA VAL A 84 -8.02 3.19 -3.00
C VAL A 84 -7.87 1.70 -2.78
N VAL A 85 -6.64 1.22 -2.80
CA VAL A 85 -6.30 -0.14 -2.38
C VAL A 85 -5.13 -0.06 -1.39
N ILE A 86 -5.03 -1.06 -0.52
CA ILE A 86 -4.03 -1.06 0.56
C ILE A 86 -3.31 -2.40 0.55
N PHE A 87 -1.98 -2.37 0.67
CA PHE A 87 -1.22 -3.57 0.95
C PHE A 87 -0.39 -3.37 2.21
N LEU A 88 -0.20 -4.47 2.94
CA LEU A 88 0.61 -4.46 4.15
C LEU A 88 1.62 -5.59 4.08
N SER A 89 2.85 -5.30 4.47
CA SER A 89 3.86 -6.35 4.65
C SER A 89 3.87 -6.76 6.12
N SER A 90 3.66 -8.03 6.40
CA SER A 90 3.53 -8.51 7.76
C SER A 90 3.84 -10.00 7.83
N LEU A 91 4.35 -10.42 9.00
CA LEU A 91 4.51 -11.84 9.34
C LEU A 91 3.25 -12.42 10.00
N MET A 92 2.27 -11.56 10.31
CA MET A 92 1.01 -11.98 10.92
C MET A 92 0.05 -12.52 9.87
N PRO A 93 -0.88 -13.42 10.25
CA PRO A 93 -1.92 -13.88 9.33
C PRO A 93 -2.81 -12.73 8.84
N ARG A 94 -3.31 -12.88 7.62
CA ARG A 94 -4.13 -11.85 6.95
C ARG A 94 -5.31 -11.38 7.79
N ASP A 95 -6.06 -12.32 8.36
CA ASP A 95 -7.28 -11.98 9.12
C ASP A 95 -6.96 -11.16 10.36
N GLU A 96 -5.84 -11.46 11.02
CA GLU A 96 -5.36 -10.70 12.16
C GLU A 96 -5.01 -9.27 11.78
N VAL A 97 -4.31 -9.11 10.66
CA VAL A 97 -3.89 -7.78 10.18
C VAL A 97 -5.11 -6.93 9.85
N ILE A 98 -6.07 -7.50 9.14
CA ILE A 98 -7.29 -6.77 8.78
C ILE A 98 -8.05 -6.36 10.04
N LYS A 99 -8.24 -7.28 10.97
CA LYS A 99 -8.99 -7.03 12.19
C LYS A 99 -8.31 -5.98 13.07
N ARG A 100 -7.00 -6.08 13.25
CA ARG A 100 -6.28 -5.21 14.17
C ARG A 100 -5.99 -3.82 13.62
N TYR A 101 -5.76 -3.71 12.31
CA TYR A 101 -5.26 -2.47 11.73
C TYR A 101 -6.23 -1.84 10.75
N ILE A 102 -6.73 -2.59 9.79
CA ILE A 102 -7.56 -2.02 8.73
C ILE A 102 -8.93 -1.61 9.27
N ASN A 103 -9.58 -2.49 10.02
CA ASN A 103 -10.92 -2.18 10.56
C ASN A 103 -10.86 -1.01 11.53
N VAL A 104 -9.77 -0.87 12.29
CA VAL A 104 -9.58 0.25 13.21
C VAL A 104 -9.45 1.55 12.45
N ILE A 105 -8.66 1.57 11.38
CA ILE A 105 -8.48 2.77 10.55
C ILE A 105 -9.80 3.18 9.89
N ILE A 106 -10.55 2.21 9.37
CA ILE A 106 -11.84 2.48 8.73
C ILE A 106 -12.83 3.10 9.71
N LYS A 107 -12.82 2.67 10.97
CA LYS A 107 -13.65 3.28 12.01
C LYS A 107 -13.29 4.74 12.26
N LYS A 108 -12.00 5.07 12.19
CA LYS A 108 -11.52 6.44 12.38
C LYS A 108 -11.79 7.32 11.16
N ASN A 109 -11.82 6.73 9.97
CA ASN A 109 -12.10 7.45 8.73
C ASN A 109 -13.16 6.68 7.93
N PRO A 110 -14.46 6.90 8.22
CA PRO A 110 -15.53 6.16 7.54
C PRO A 110 -15.62 6.43 6.03
N LYS A 111 -14.98 7.49 5.55
CA LYS A 111 -14.94 7.80 4.11
C LYS A 111 -13.92 6.93 3.38
N LEU A 112 -13.01 6.29 4.10
CA LEU A 112 -12.04 5.36 3.52
C LEU A 112 -12.74 4.05 3.19
N LYS A 113 -12.84 3.74 1.90
CA LYS A 113 -13.51 2.53 1.42
C LYS A 113 -12.59 1.82 0.43
N PRO A 114 -11.61 1.05 0.93
CA PRO A 114 -10.67 0.39 0.03
C PRO A 114 -11.36 -0.67 -0.81
N LEU A 115 -11.02 -0.68 -2.11
CA LEU A 115 -11.51 -1.70 -3.03
C LEU A 115 -10.89 -3.06 -2.75
N ALA A 116 -9.66 -3.06 -2.26
CA ALA A 116 -8.94 -4.28 -1.96
C ALA A 116 -7.93 -4.03 -0.86
N VAL A 117 -7.69 -5.05 -0.06
CA VAL A 117 -6.64 -5.07 0.96
C VAL A 117 -5.88 -6.38 0.80
N GLU A 118 -4.56 -6.31 0.71
CA GLU A 118 -3.73 -7.51 0.62
C GLU A 118 -2.64 -7.48 1.68
N VAL A 119 -2.39 -8.63 2.27
CA VAL A 119 -1.29 -8.81 3.21
C VAL A 119 -0.24 -9.65 2.53
N LEU A 120 0.96 -9.06 2.39
CA LEU A 120 2.12 -9.70 1.78
C LEU A 120 3.09 -10.08 2.89
N GLY A 121 3.90 -11.11 2.65
CA GLY A 121 4.84 -11.57 3.65
C GLY A 121 5.84 -10.51 4.06
N GLY A 122 6.15 -10.47 5.34
CA GLY A 122 7.13 -9.54 5.90
C GLY A 122 8.49 -10.19 6.07
N ARG A 123 9.42 -9.39 6.57
CA ARG A 123 10.79 -9.81 6.84
C ARG A 123 11.19 -9.27 8.20
N MET A 124 11.78 -10.13 9.04
CA MET A 124 12.27 -9.73 10.36
C MET A 124 13.79 -9.69 10.36
N LYS A 125 14.36 -8.59 10.81
CA LYS A 125 15.80 -8.41 10.97
C LYS A 125 16.12 -8.13 12.43
N VAL A 126 17.19 -8.73 12.91
CA VAL A 126 17.74 -8.50 14.25
C VAL A 126 19.23 -8.20 14.08
N LEU A 127 19.67 -7.05 14.57
CA LEU A 127 21.06 -6.59 14.46
C LEU A 127 21.59 -6.64 13.02
N GLY A 128 20.73 -6.25 12.06
CA GLY A 128 21.10 -6.23 10.65
C GLY A 128 21.03 -7.58 9.95
N ARG A 129 20.71 -8.66 10.67
CA ARG A 129 20.61 -10.01 10.11
C ARG A 129 19.16 -10.39 9.91
N THR A 130 18.85 -10.97 8.75
CA THR A 130 17.51 -11.48 8.46
C THR A 130 17.30 -12.77 9.24
N ILE A 131 16.31 -12.77 10.14
CA ILE A 131 15.93 -13.93 10.94
C ILE A 131 14.82 -14.71 10.25
N THR A 132 13.80 -14.00 9.77
CA THR A 132 12.67 -14.59 9.08
C THR A 132 12.37 -13.74 7.84
N ASP A 133 12.16 -14.42 6.71
CA ASP A 133 11.85 -13.75 5.46
C ASP A 133 10.70 -14.48 4.77
N LYS A 134 9.53 -13.86 4.78
CA LYS A 134 8.33 -14.32 4.09
C LYS A 134 8.02 -13.44 2.88
N THR A 135 9.00 -12.65 2.42
CA THR A 135 8.83 -11.78 1.26
C THR A 135 8.49 -12.60 0.02
N ASP A 136 7.44 -12.17 -0.67
CA ASP A 136 6.94 -12.86 -1.86
C ASP A 136 6.62 -11.81 -2.94
N ILE A 137 7.62 -11.51 -3.75
CA ILE A 137 7.48 -10.50 -4.80
C ILE A 137 6.49 -10.97 -5.87
N GLU A 138 6.49 -12.26 -6.20
CA GLU A 138 5.55 -12.80 -7.20
C GLU A 138 4.10 -12.61 -6.76
N LYS A 139 3.81 -12.75 -5.48
CA LYS A 139 2.47 -12.49 -4.94
C LYS A 139 2.08 -11.03 -5.12
N SER A 140 3.00 -10.10 -4.90
CA SER A 140 2.74 -8.68 -5.09
C SER A 140 2.48 -8.36 -6.56
N GLU A 141 3.19 -9.00 -7.47
CA GLU A 141 2.99 -8.84 -8.90
C GLU A 141 1.64 -9.39 -9.34
N ALA A 142 1.26 -10.57 -8.83
CA ALA A 142 -0.06 -11.15 -9.12
C ALA A 142 -1.18 -10.26 -8.59
N TRP A 143 -1.01 -9.68 -7.42
CA TRP A 143 -1.97 -8.74 -6.86
C TRP A 143 -2.07 -7.48 -7.70
N ALA A 144 -0.92 -6.97 -8.20
CA ALA A 144 -0.91 -5.80 -9.08
C ALA A 144 -1.78 -6.03 -10.32
N ARG A 145 -1.72 -7.22 -10.91
CA ARG A 145 -2.54 -7.55 -12.07
C ARG A 145 -4.03 -7.54 -11.74
N LYS A 146 -4.39 -8.03 -10.55
CA LYS A 146 -5.79 -8.02 -10.09
C LYS A 146 -6.29 -6.60 -9.88
N ILE A 147 -5.52 -5.75 -9.23
CA ILE A 147 -5.96 -4.37 -8.97
C ILE A 147 -6.00 -3.54 -10.25
N ALA A 148 -5.13 -3.84 -11.22
CA ALA A 148 -5.18 -3.16 -12.52
C ALA A 148 -6.54 -3.37 -13.19
N GLU A 149 -7.09 -4.59 -13.11
CA GLU A 149 -8.43 -4.87 -13.63
C GLU A 149 -9.49 -4.08 -12.88
N GLN A 150 -9.39 -3.99 -11.56
CA GLN A 150 -10.32 -3.23 -10.74
C GLN A 150 -10.27 -1.73 -11.05
N PHE A 151 -9.09 -1.20 -11.40
CA PHE A 151 -8.94 0.19 -11.76
C PHE A 151 -9.55 0.50 -13.12
N HIS A 152 -9.61 -0.47 -14.03
CA HIS A 152 -10.25 -0.30 -15.33
C HIS A 152 -11.77 -0.34 -15.26
N VAL A 153 -12.32 -1.04 -14.29
CA VAL A 153 -13.78 -1.11 -14.08
C VAL A 153 -14.20 0.16 -13.36
N SER A 154 -14.97 0.97 -14.02
CA SER A 154 -15.40 2.26 -13.45
C SER A 154 -16.61 2.14 -12.59
#